data_fc12af676feb6c724cf40bdf985067a5
#
_entry.id   fc12af676feb6c724cf40bdf985067a5
#
_cell.length_a   1.000
_cell.length_b   1.000
_cell.length_c   1.000
_cell.angle_alpha   90.00
_cell.angle_beta   90.00
_cell.angle_gamma   90.00
#
_symmetry.space_group_name_H-M   'P 1'
#
loop_
_entity.id
_entity.type
_entity.pdbx_description
1 polymer ?
#
loop_
_entity_poly.entity_id
_entity_poly.type
_entity_poly.pdbx_seq_one_letter_code
_entity_poly.pdbx_strand_id
1 'polypeptide(L)'
;MCLGENGAQLISNTRQIPDCKSDISVNILGTLGTASLRERKNGARIIGQNNWSNREEGKLHYQVEHDELFASIRAGKPINNGEYMSKSTLLAIMGRMATYTGQEITWDMAWNSKEDLTPPAYEWGDLETPSVAIPGVTQFV
;
A
#
# COMPACT_ATOMS: atom_id res chain seq x y z
N MET A 1 4.62 -9.74 4.64
CA MET A 1 4.12 -9.50 6.02
C MET A 1 4.93 -8.37 6.63
N CYS A 2 4.28 -7.38 7.22
CA CYS A 2 4.95 -6.29 7.93
C CYS A 2 4.72 -6.46 9.44
N LEU A 3 5.73 -6.12 10.25
CA LEU A 3 5.64 -6.10 11.70
C LEU A 3 5.58 -4.64 12.16
N GLY A 4 4.58 -4.28 12.96
CA GLY A 4 4.52 -2.98 13.63
C GLY A 4 5.37 -2.99 14.91
N GLU A 5 5.78 -1.81 15.37
CA GLU A 5 6.58 -1.65 16.60
C GLU A 5 5.92 -2.27 17.84
N ASN A 6 4.60 -2.38 17.86
CA ASN A 6 3.81 -3.00 18.93
C ASN A 6 3.54 -4.51 18.71
N GLY A 7 4.24 -5.15 17.77
CA GLY A 7 4.08 -6.56 17.44
C GLY A 7 2.84 -6.89 16.58
N ALA A 8 2.06 -5.91 16.18
CA ALA A 8 0.96 -6.14 15.25
C ALA A 8 1.49 -6.60 13.88
N GLN A 9 0.82 -7.57 13.27
CA GLN A 9 1.20 -8.11 11.97
C GLN A 9 0.24 -7.60 10.91
N LEU A 10 0.77 -7.10 9.80
CA LEU A 10 0.01 -6.72 8.62
C LEU A 10 0.35 -7.65 7.47
N ILE A 11 -0.66 -8.26 6.89
CA ILE A 11 -0.56 -9.14 5.72
C ILE A 11 -1.31 -8.46 4.58
N SER A 12 -0.58 -8.03 3.57
CA SER A 12 -1.14 -7.46 2.34
C SER A 12 -1.09 -8.49 1.22
N ASN A 13 -2.21 -8.68 0.54
CA ASN A 13 -2.32 -9.55 -0.63
C ASN A 13 -2.75 -8.70 -1.82
N THR A 14 -2.04 -8.89 -2.93
CA THR A 14 -2.41 -8.31 -4.23
C THR A 14 -2.15 -9.35 -5.31
N ARG A 15 -3.22 -9.88 -5.90
CA ARG A 15 -3.13 -10.81 -7.02
C ARG A 15 -4.19 -10.50 -8.05
N GLN A 16 -3.73 -10.13 -9.25
CA GLN A 16 -4.54 -9.84 -10.42
C GLN A 16 -3.93 -10.55 -11.64
N ILE A 17 -3.97 -11.88 -11.61
CA ILE A 17 -3.41 -12.73 -12.66
C ILE A 17 -4.60 -13.38 -13.39
N PRO A 18 -4.65 -13.38 -14.73
CA PRO A 18 -5.67 -14.11 -15.50
C PRO A 18 -5.79 -15.56 -15.04
N ASP A 19 -6.99 -16.08 -15.01
CA ASP A 19 -7.35 -17.44 -14.59
C ASP A 19 -7.00 -17.80 -13.12
N CYS A 20 -6.58 -16.81 -12.32
CA CYS A 20 -6.35 -16.97 -10.90
C CYS A 20 -7.43 -16.25 -10.07
N LYS A 21 -7.69 -16.76 -8.88
CA LYS A 21 -8.55 -16.03 -7.92
C LYS A 21 -7.89 -14.69 -7.58
N SER A 22 -8.55 -13.59 -7.92
CA SER A 22 -8.12 -12.24 -7.51
C SER A 22 -8.23 -12.09 -5.99
N ASP A 23 -7.22 -11.50 -5.36
CA ASP A 23 -7.24 -11.15 -3.94
C ASP A 23 -6.51 -9.82 -3.71
N ILE A 24 -7.29 -8.79 -3.41
CA ILE A 24 -6.80 -7.49 -2.97
C ILE A 24 -7.32 -7.32 -1.54
N SER A 25 -6.46 -7.56 -0.57
CA SER A 25 -6.84 -7.50 0.83
C SER A 25 -5.69 -7.13 1.75
N VAL A 26 -6.03 -6.46 2.84
CA VAL A 26 -5.12 -6.21 3.95
C VAL A 26 -5.73 -6.82 5.21
N ASN A 27 -4.95 -7.62 5.91
CA ASN A 27 -5.33 -8.21 7.18
C ASN A 27 -4.35 -7.77 8.27
N ILE A 28 -4.87 -7.31 9.39
CA ILE A 28 -4.09 -6.87 10.53
C ILE A 28 -4.42 -7.80 11.69
N LEU A 29 -3.37 -8.39 12.27
CA LEU A 29 -3.45 -9.29 13.42
C LEU A 29 -2.86 -8.57 14.63
N GLY A 30 -3.68 -8.38 15.64
CA GLY A 30 -3.28 -7.77 16.90
C GLY A 30 -3.67 -8.66 18.10
N THR A 31 -3.19 -8.31 19.26
CA THR A 31 -3.45 -9.07 20.51
C THR A 31 -4.92 -9.03 20.96
N LEU A 32 -5.67 -8.00 20.55
CA LEU A 32 -7.08 -7.81 20.94
C LEU A 32 -8.07 -8.23 19.85
N GLY A 33 -7.57 -8.64 18.68
CA GLY A 33 -8.40 -9.06 17.56
C GLY A 33 -7.73 -8.89 16.20
N THR A 34 -8.53 -9.07 15.15
CA THR A 34 -8.10 -8.96 13.76
C THR A 34 -8.93 -7.95 13.01
N ALA A 35 -8.30 -7.20 12.11
CA ALA A 35 -9.00 -6.36 11.13
C ALA A 35 -8.77 -6.91 9.72
N SER A 36 -9.79 -6.83 8.88
CA SER A 36 -9.71 -7.25 7.47
C SER A 36 -10.29 -6.15 6.59
N LEU A 37 -9.52 -5.73 5.61
CA LEU A 37 -9.89 -4.73 4.61
C LEU A 37 -9.85 -5.39 3.23
N ARG A 38 -10.92 -5.25 2.47
CA ARG A 38 -11.03 -5.77 1.10
C ARG A 38 -11.66 -4.72 0.21
N GLU A 39 -11.20 -4.62 -1.02
CA GLU A 39 -11.77 -3.74 -2.02
C GLU A 39 -13.12 -4.26 -2.51
N ARG A 40 -14.15 -4.07 -1.70
CA ARG A 40 -15.55 -4.40 -2.04
C ARG A 40 -16.51 -3.74 -1.05
N LYS A 41 -17.79 -3.66 -1.43
CA LYS A 41 -18.87 -3.25 -0.53
C LYS A 41 -18.81 -4.06 0.78
N ASN A 42 -18.91 -3.38 1.92
CA ASN A 42 -18.80 -3.99 3.26
C ASN A 42 -17.48 -4.76 3.48
N GLY A 43 -16.41 -4.32 2.84
CA GLY A 43 -15.12 -5.02 2.87
C GLY A 43 -14.29 -4.79 4.12
N ALA A 44 -14.67 -3.86 5.00
CA ALA A 44 -13.94 -3.59 6.23
C ALA A 44 -14.66 -4.19 7.45
N ARG A 45 -13.91 -4.96 8.27
CA ARG A 45 -14.43 -5.56 9.50
C ARG A 45 -13.34 -5.72 10.54
N ILE A 46 -13.73 -5.64 11.80
CA ILE A 46 -12.91 -5.97 12.98
C ILE A 46 -13.61 -7.10 13.71
N ILE A 47 -12.84 -8.11 14.10
CA ILE A 47 -13.28 -9.26 14.92
C ILE A 47 -12.36 -9.34 16.14
N GLY A 48 -12.91 -9.28 17.34
CA GLY A 48 -12.14 -9.29 18.58
C GLY A 48 -13.00 -8.88 19.77
N GLN A 49 -12.40 -8.21 20.73
CA GLN A 49 -13.14 -7.72 21.91
C GLN A 49 -14.31 -6.79 21.53
N ASN A 50 -14.11 -5.96 20.50
CA ASN A 50 -15.14 -5.09 19.96
C ASN A 50 -15.31 -5.41 18.46
N ASN A 51 -16.38 -6.13 18.14
CA ASN A 51 -16.70 -6.46 16.75
C ASN A 51 -17.28 -5.24 16.03
N TRP A 52 -16.77 -4.98 14.84
CA TRP A 52 -17.26 -3.93 13.97
C TRP A 52 -17.23 -4.36 12.51
N SER A 53 -18.18 -3.86 11.73
CA SER A 53 -18.17 -4.03 10.28
C SER A 53 -18.73 -2.78 9.61
N ASN A 54 -18.14 -2.39 8.49
CA ASN A 54 -18.73 -1.34 7.67
C ASN A 54 -20.03 -1.84 7.04
N ARG A 55 -21.15 -1.16 7.33
CA ARG A 55 -22.47 -1.47 6.81
C ARG A 55 -23.00 -0.39 5.86
N GLU A 56 -22.31 0.74 5.77
CA GLU A 56 -22.72 1.86 4.94
C GLU A 56 -22.11 1.76 3.55
N GLU A 57 -22.89 2.18 2.55
CA GLU A 57 -22.31 2.53 1.25
C GLU A 57 -21.56 3.84 1.42
N GLY A 58 -20.25 3.75 1.54
CA GLY A 58 -19.39 4.92 1.58
C GLY A 58 -19.46 5.70 0.27
N LYS A 59 -19.29 7.01 0.34
CA LYS A 59 -19.01 7.82 -0.85
C LYS A 59 -17.74 7.29 -1.51
N LEU A 60 -17.64 7.49 -2.83
CA LEU A 60 -16.41 7.18 -3.56
C LEU A 60 -15.23 7.94 -2.92
N HIS A 61 -14.18 7.23 -2.55
CA HIS A 61 -13.04 7.80 -1.80
C HIS A 61 -12.40 8.99 -2.53
N TYR A 62 -12.32 8.97 -3.86
CA TYR A 62 -11.86 10.12 -4.65
C TYR A 62 -12.74 11.36 -4.49
N GLN A 63 -14.06 11.18 -4.35
CA GLN A 63 -14.96 12.30 -4.11
C GLN A 63 -14.76 12.87 -2.71
N VAL A 64 -14.59 12.01 -1.70
CA VAL A 64 -14.32 12.44 -0.32
C VAL A 64 -13.00 13.22 -0.26
N GLU A 65 -11.96 12.75 -0.91
CA GLU A 65 -10.66 13.42 -0.98
C GLU A 65 -10.81 14.86 -1.50
N HIS A 66 -11.55 15.04 -2.61
CA HIS A 66 -11.76 16.37 -3.18
C HIS A 66 -12.67 17.25 -2.31
N ASP A 67 -13.74 16.70 -1.72
CA ASP A 67 -14.61 17.40 -0.80
C ASP A 67 -13.82 17.96 0.39
N GLU A 68 -12.97 17.16 1.01
CA GLU A 68 -12.09 17.52 2.12
C GLU A 68 -11.06 18.60 1.71
N LEU A 69 -10.40 18.41 0.57
CA LEU A 69 -9.42 19.35 0.04
C LEU A 69 -10.05 20.74 -0.15
N PHE A 70 -11.16 20.81 -0.88
CA PHE A 70 -11.81 22.10 -1.15
C PHE A 70 -12.41 22.73 0.11
N ALA A 71 -12.92 21.92 1.05
CA ALA A 71 -13.37 22.43 2.33
C ALA A 71 -12.22 23.07 3.11
N SER A 72 -11.05 22.43 3.14
CA SER A 72 -9.86 22.94 3.83
C SER A 72 -9.36 24.26 3.24
N ILE A 73 -9.35 24.38 1.89
CA ILE A 73 -8.97 25.60 1.18
C ILE A 73 -9.94 26.74 1.52
N ARG A 74 -11.25 26.50 1.45
CA ARG A 74 -12.26 27.51 1.77
C ARG A 74 -12.22 27.98 3.23
N ALA A 75 -11.83 27.07 4.13
CA ALA A 75 -11.65 27.40 5.55
C ALA A 75 -10.32 28.12 5.85
N GLY A 76 -9.44 28.31 4.87
CA GLY A 76 -8.10 28.89 5.08
C GLY A 76 -7.18 28.02 5.94
N LYS A 77 -7.47 26.72 6.04
CA LYS A 77 -6.69 25.72 6.81
C LYS A 77 -6.31 24.57 5.88
N PRO A 78 -5.31 24.77 4.99
CA PRO A 78 -4.95 23.75 4.01
C PRO A 78 -4.46 22.46 4.68
N ILE A 79 -4.91 21.34 4.15
CA ILE A 79 -4.45 20.02 4.56
C ILE A 79 -3.04 19.83 4.01
N ASN A 80 -2.10 19.44 4.87
CA ASN A 80 -0.75 19.04 4.47
C ASN A 80 -0.56 17.53 4.73
N ASN A 81 -0.68 16.74 3.68
CA ASN A 81 -0.52 15.29 3.73
C ASN A 81 0.89 14.83 3.28
N GLY A 82 1.85 15.74 3.08
CA GLY A 82 3.16 15.42 2.49
C GLY A 82 3.89 14.31 3.24
N GLU A 83 4.00 14.40 4.54
CA GLU A 83 4.66 13.38 5.36
C GLU A 83 3.89 12.06 5.36
N TYR A 84 2.58 12.12 5.58
CA TYR A 84 1.71 10.94 5.58
C TYR A 84 1.74 10.21 4.24
N MET A 85 1.59 10.94 3.14
CA MET A 85 1.63 10.41 1.79
C MET A 85 2.98 9.73 1.50
N SER A 86 4.09 10.39 1.80
CA SER A 86 5.42 9.85 1.55
C SER A 86 5.67 8.55 2.31
N LYS A 87 5.30 8.50 3.59
CA LYS A 87 5.45 7.29 4.43
C LYS A 87 4.55 6.14 3.96
N SER A 88 3.29 6.41 3.64
CA SER A 88 2.36 5.37 3.18
C SER A 88 2.73 4.84 1.79
N THR A 89 3.25 5.70 0.91
CA THR A 89 3.76 5.29 -0.40
C THR A 89 5.01 4.43 -0.25
N LEU A 90 5.96 4.82 0.61
CA LEU A 90 7.15 4.02 0.87
C LEU A 90 6.79 2.63 1.42
N LEU A 91 5.80 2.52 2.30
CA LEU A 91 5.34 1.23 2.81
C LEU A 91 4.85 0.30 1.66
N ALA A 92 4.13 0.84 0.68
CA ALA A 92 3.71 0.09 -0.49
C ALA A 92 4.89 -0.32 -1.39
N ILE A 93 5.87 0.57 -1.57
CA ILE A 93 7.11 0.30 -2.30
C ILE A 93 7.92 -0.79 -1.60
N MET A 94 8.06 -0.77 -0.28
CA MET A 94 8.70 -1.83 0.50
C MET A 94 8.07 -3.20 0.24
N GLY A 95 6.74 -3.26 0.18
CA GLY A 95 6.02 -4.48 -0.19
C GLY A 95 6.42 -5.00 -1.57
N ARG A 96 6.54 -4.12 -2.56
CA ARG A 96 7.03 -4.47 -3.90
C ARG A 96 8.49 -4.94 -3.86
N MET A 97 9.38 -4.20 -3.20
CA MET A 97 10.79 -4.58 -3.06
C MET A 97 10.94 -5.96 -2.43
N ALA A 98 10.22 -6.22 -1.34
CA ALA A 98 10.25 -7.52 -0.66
C ALA A 98 9.75 -8.68 -1.55
N THR A 99 8.67 -8.45 -2.31
CA THR A 99 8.14 -9.49 -3.20
C THR A 99 9.02 -9.73 -4.43
N TYR A 100 9.68 -8.70 -4.95
CA TYR A 100 10.54 -8.80 -6.12
C TYR A 100 11.90 -9.43 -5.81
N THR A 101 12.47 -9.10 -4.65
CA THR A 101 13.77 -9.62 -4.24
C THR A 101 13.69 -10.94 -3.48
N GLY A 102 12.54 -11.21 -2.83
CA GLY A 102 12.39 -12.32 -1.87
C GLY A 102 13.11 -12.07 -0.55
N GLN A 103 13.55 -10.84 -0.28
CA GLN A 103 14.30 -10.46 0.93
C GLN A 103 13.38 -9.78 1.96
N GLU A 104 13.82 -9.78 3.21
CA GLU A 104 13.29 -8.91 4.23
C GLU A 104 13.81 -7.50 3.99
N ILE A 105 12.88 -6.53 3.85
CA ILE A 105 13.21 -5.12 3.60
C ILE A 105 12.84 -4.31 4.84
N THR A 106 13.84 -3.69 5.46
CA THR A 106 13.63 -2.76 6.55
C THR A 106 13.24 -1.37 6.05
N TRP A 107 12.69 -0.55 6.93
CA TRP A 107 12.38 0.85 6.61
C TRP A 107 13.63 1.61 6.15
N ASP A 108 14.73 1.46 6.88
CA ASP A 108 15.98 2.15 6.55
C ASP A 108 16.57 1.70 5.21
N MET A 109 16.47 0.42 4.88
CA MET A 109 16.86 -0.09 3.56
C MET A 109 16.04 0.61 2.46
N ALA A 110 14.73 0.61 2.57
CA ALA A 110 13.86 1.22 1.56
C ALA A 110 14.07 2.73 1.47
N TRP A 111 14.23 3.42 2.60
CA TRP A 111 14.46 4.87 2.65
C TRP A 111 15.77 5.28 1.98
N ASN A 112 16.80 4.47 2.09
CA ASN A 112 18.14 4.73 1.52
C ASN A 112 18.40 4.00 0.20
N SER A 113 17.40 3.32 -0.35
CA SER A 113 17.49 2.62 -1.64
C SER A 113 17.96 3.57 -2.75
N LYS A 114 18.78 3.04 -3.64
CA LYS A 114 19.28 3.73 -4.84
C LYS A 114 18.53 3.29 -6.10
N GLU A 115 17.44 2.54 -5.94
CA GLU A 115 16.62 2.12 -7.07
C GLU A 115 16.12 3.36 -7.83
N ASP A 116 16.50 3.44 -9.09
CA ASP A 116 16.05 4.48 -10.00
C ASP A 116 15.26 3.83 -11.14
N LEU A 117 13.98 4.14 -11.22
CA LEU A 117 13.06 3.65 -12.24
C LEU A 117 12.77 4.71 -13.30
N THR A 118 13.49 5.82 -13.31
CA THR A 118 13.33 6.85 -14.33
C THR A 118 13.82 6.36 -15.69
N PRO A 119 13.13 6.69 -16.78
CA PRO A 119 13.63 6.34 -18.11
C PRO A 119 14.91 7.12 -18.41
N PRO A 120 15.82 6.56 -19.24
CA PRO A 120 17.08 7.20 -19.60
C PRO A 120 16.89 8.53 -20.36
N ALA A 121 15.74 8.70 -21.04
CA ALA A 121 15.32 9.94 -21.67
C ALA A 121 13.79 10.07 -21.65
N TYR A 122 13.28 11.30 -21.56
CA TYR A 122 11.85 11.61 -21.64
C TYR A 122 11.47 11.93 -23.11
N GLU A 123 11.71 10.98 -23.99
CA GLU A 123 11.46 11.08 -25.43
C GLU A 123 10.56 9.92 -25.89
N TRP A 124 9.81 10.14 -26.98
CA TRP A 124 9.04 9.06 -27.60
C TRP A 124 10.00 8.15 -28.37
N GLY A 125 9.98 6.87 -28.07
CA GLY A 125 10.84 5.86 -28.71
C GLY A 125 10.72 4.51 -28.03
N ASP A 126 11.52 3.57 -28.49
CA ASP A 126 11.61 2.26 -27.88
C ASP A 126 12.29 2.35 -26.50
N LEU A 127 11.64 1.80 -25.49
CA LEU A 127 12.18 1.69 -24.14
C LEU A 127 12.53 0.24 -23.86
N GLU A 128 13.76 -0.01 -23.42
CA GLU A 128 14.15 -1.33 -22.97
C GLU A 128 13.34 -1.74 -21.73
N THR A 129 12.63 -2.85 -21.85
CA THR A 129 11.83 -3.38 -20.75
C THR A 129 12.69 -4.25 -19.84
N PRO A 130 12.80 -3.93 -18.55
CA PRO A 130 13.55 -4.77 -17.61
C PRO A 130 12.99 -6.19 -17.55
N SER A 131 13.87 -7.15 -17.24
CA SER A 131 13.44 -8.53 -16.99
C SER A 131 12.46 -8.60 -15.84
N VAL A 132 11.52 -9.56 -15.92
CA VAL A 132 10.58 -9.82 -14.82
C VAL A 132 11.35 -10.18 -13.56
N ALA A 133 10.98 -9.57 -12.45
CA ALA A 133 11.61 -9.84 -11.15
C ALA A 133 11.40 -11.28 -10.72
N ILE A 134 12.47 -11.90 -10.20
CA ILE A 134 12.47 -13.28 -9.70
C ILE A 134 12.97 -13.26 -8.25
N PRO A 135 12.11 -13.62 -7.28
CA PRO A 135 12.52 -13.69 -5.87
C PRO A 135 13.75 -14.59 -5.67
N GLY A 136 14.71 -14.12 -4.90
CA GLY A 136 15.99 -14.80 -4.66
C GLY A 136 17.05 -14.59 -5.75
N VAL A 137 16.68 -14.00 -6.89
CA VAL A 137 17.61 -13.66 -8.00
C VAL A 137 17.73 -12.15 -8.17
N THR A 138 16.59 -11.45 -8.20
CA THR A 138 16.56 -9.99 -8.30
C THR A 138 17.22 -9.36 -7.07
N GLN A 139 18.21 -8.51 -7.31
CA GLN A 139 18.96 -7.88 -6.23
C GLN A 139 18.21 -6.67 -5.67
N PHE A 140 18.36 -6.43 -4.38
CA PHE A 140 18.00 -5.16 -3.77
C PHE A 140 19.07 -4.09 -4.10
N VAL A 141 18.65 -2.87 -4.44
CA VAL A 141 19.53 -1.76 -4.85
C VAL A 141 19.34 -0.55 -3.92
#